data_6f8e10c97c5d67ce996043b9ee09cb5c
#
_entry.id   6f8e10c97c5d67ce996043b9ee09cb5c
#
_cell.length_a   1.000
_cell.length_b   1.000
_cell.length_c   1.000
_cell.angle_alpha   90.00
_cell.angle_beta   90.00
_cell.angle_gamma   90.00
#
_symmetry.space_group_name_H-M   'P 1'
#
loop_
_entity.id
_entity.type
_entity.pdbx_description
1 polymer ?
#
loop_
_entity_poly.entity_id
_entity_poly.type
_entity_poly.pdbx_seq_one_letter_code
_entity_poly.pdbx_strand_id
1 'polypeptide(L)'
;MRFLLKVLGWLLLGVVLSLAALLAIYWLVERPQKIAIEQQTLNVIDHVREDGTTPDKVIAALDRFADKTEAIKGDIVPAPLPAENAFAPYGEPADRWGLKHLVNRGYSVGYDDRLPSPRWSSYRVFPHQGGRLPRPPTFYVDERTQARVSTAEYTRSGYDRGHLAPNYAISVCYGAEAQKETFLLSNIVPQLHALNAGLWKDIEARIIHRYVERYGEVWVQVGPIYSQEPPRKMGRIPVPDAFWMVISEYEHQQNGIRAIAFLVPHEEKWRDRELTRYVVSIRKIESLTGLDFFPQLPVATQNQLELNPAPRAW
;
A
#
# COMPACT_ATOMS: atom_id res chain seq x y z
N MET A 1 -48.39 -6.90 21.62
CA MET A 1 -47.76 -6.14 20.50
C MET A 1 -47.42 -4.69 20.90
N ARG A 2 -48.37 -3.84 21.34
CA ARG A 2 -48.08 -2.43 21.73
C ARG A 2 -47.13 -2.28 22.92
N PHE A 3 -47.11 -3.19 23.90
CA PHE A 3 -46.18 -3.17 25.04
C PHE A 3 -44.73 -3.50 24.60
N LEU A 4 -44.54 -4.51 23.78
CA LEU A 4 -43.22 -4.89 23.25
C LEU A 4 -42.61 -3.74 22.40
N LEU A 5 -43.40 -3.08 21.58
CA LEU A 5 -42.96 -1.94 20.78
C LEU A 5 -42.53 -0.75 21.65
N LYS A 6 -43.22 -0.49 22.79
CA LYS A 6 -42.81 0.52 23.75
C LYS A 6 -41.49 0.19 24.44
N VAL A 7 -41.30 -1.07 24.88
CA VAL A 7 -40.06 -1.55 25.50
C VAL A 7 -38.92 -1.45 24.51
N LEU A 8 -39.11 -1.86 23.27
CA LEU A 8 -38.10 -1.75 22.18
C LEU A 8 -37.76 -0.27 21.90
N GLY A 9 -38.74 0.61 21.92
CA GLY A 9 -38.55 2.05 21.75
C GLY A 9 -37.71 2.68 22.88
N TRP A 10 -37.95 2.29 24.15
CA TRP A 10 -37.16 2.77 25.29
C TRP A 10 -35.71 2.21 25.26
N LEU A 11 -35.52 0.97 24.85
CA LEU A 11 -34.19 0.37 24.67
C LEU A 11 -33.42 1.09 23.55
N LEU A 12 -34.05 1.36 22.41
CA LEU A 12 -33.46 2.15 21.31
C LEU A 12 -33.11 3.58 21.75
N LEU A 13 -34.01 4.25 22.48
CA LEU A 13 -33.74 5.58 23.00
C LEU A 13 -32.58 5.58 23.99
N GLY A 14 -32.48 4.58 24.87
CA GLY A 14 -31.35 4.39 25.78
C GLY A 14 -30.02 4.22 25.05
N VAL A 15 -29.98 3.42 23.98
CA VAL A 15 -28.81 3.23 23.14
C VAL A 15 -28.41 4.52 22.43
N VAL A 16 -29.37 5.25 21.87
CA VAL A 16 -29.10 6.54 21.18
C VAL A 16 -28.56 7.57 22.15
N LEU A 17 -29.13 7.70 23.36
CA LEU A 17 -28.65 8.63 24.38
C LEU A 17 -27.25 8.25 24.89
N SER A 18 -26.96 6.97 25.04
CA SER A 18 -25.64 6.48 25.43
C SER A 18 -24.59 6.79 24.34
N LEU A 19 -24.93 6.59 23.06
CA LEU A 19 -24.05 6.93 21.94
C LEU A 19 -23.84 8.45 21.84
N ALA A 20 -24.87 9.26 22.08
CA ALA A 20 -24.74 10.71 22.09
C ALA A 20 -23.84 11.21 23.23
N ALA A 21 -23.95 10.62 24.42
CA ALA A 21 -23.09 10.92 25.55
C ALA A 21 -21.63 10.51 25.30
N LEU A 22 -21.40 9.33 24.71
CA LEU A 22 -20.06 8.89 24.31
C LEU A 22 -19.44 9.81 23.26
N LEU A 23 -20.22 10.25 22.27
CA LEU A 23 -19.80 11.24 21.27
C LEU A 23 -19.46 12.58 21.93
N ALA A 24 -20.25 13.06 22.88
CA ALA A 24 -19.98 14.30 23.59
C ALA A 24 -18.67 14.20 24.41
N ILE A 25 -18.46 13.08 25.12
CA ILE A 25 -17.23 12.80 25.85
C ILE A 25 -16.03 12.76 24.87
N TYR A 26 -16.16 12.07 23.73
CA TYR A 26 -15.11 12.00 22.71
C TYR A 26 -14.66 13.38 22.22
N TRP A 27 -15.59 14.36 22.09
CA TRP A 27 -15.24 15.72 21.68
C TRP A 27 -14.56 16.55 22.79
N LEU A 28 -14.72 16.16 24.05
CA LEU A 28 -14.17 16.86 25.22
C LEU A 28 -12.80 16.35 25.68
N VAL A 29 -12.42 15.15 25.25
CA VAL A 29 -11.12 14.57 25.66
C VAL A 29 -9.96 15.04 24.79
N GLU A 30 -8.75 15.01 25.35
CA GLU A 30 -7.52 15.37 24.64
C GLU A 30 -7.15 14.35 23.55
N ARG A 31 -6.36 14.77 22.57
CA ARG A 31 -5.97 13.94 21.42
C ARG A 31 -5.42 12.55 21.77
N PRO A 32 -4.51 12.36 22.75
CA PRO A 32 -4.03 11.03 23.13
C PRO A 32 -5.13 10.08 23.62
N GLN A 33 -6.10 10.63 24.37
CA GLN A 33 -7.25 9.87 24.86
C GLN A 33 -8.23 9.51 23.72
N LYS A 34 -8.40 10.43 22.74
CA LYS A 34 -9.18 10.14 21.54
C LYS A 34 -8.60 8.96 20.77
N ILE A 35 -7.30 8.97 20.52
CA ILE A 35 -6.58 7.88 19.84
C ILE A 35 -6.76 6.56 20.60
N ALA A 36 -6.67 6.55 21.92
CA ALA A 36 -6.87 5.33 22.72
C ALA A 36 -8.30 4.79 22.60
N ILE A 37 -9.33 5.66 22.63
CA ILE A 37 -10.73 5.28 22.44
C ILE A 37 -10.96 4.72 21.05
N GLU A 38 -10.39 5.37 20.04
CA GLU A 38 -10.46 4.93 18.64
C GLU A 38 -9.81 3.57 18.45
N GLN A 39 -8.61 3.33 19.01
CA GLN A 39 -7.94 2.04 18.96
C GLN A 39 -8.78 0.92 19.60
N GLN A 40 -9.38 1.17 20.78
CA GLN A 40 -10.27 0.20 21.41
C GLN A 40 -11.50 -0.09 20.54
N THR A 41 -12.09 0.94 19.94
CA THR A 41 -13.24 0.78 19.04
C THR A 41 -12.87 -0.03 17.81
N LEU A 42 -11.69 0.21 17.24
CA LEU A 42 -11.19 -0.53 16.09
C LEU A 42 -10.96 -2.01 16.43
N ASN A 43 -10.43 -2.31 17.62
CA ASN A 43 -10.27 -3.69 18.08
C ASN A 43 -11.62 -4.43 18.20
N VAL A 44 -12.66 -3.74 18.66
CA VAL A 44 -14.03 -4.29 18.70
C VAL A 44 -14.55 -4.54 17.28
N ILE A 45 -14.33 -3.62 16.35
CA ILE A 45 -14.72 -3.78 14.95
C ILE A 45 -14.05 -5.00 14.32
N ASP A 46 -12.77 -5.22 14.60
CA ASP A 46 -12.04 -6.38 14.11
C ASP A 46 -12.60 -7.69 14.67
N HIS A 47 -12.88 -7.71 15.97
CA HIS A 47 -13.48 -8.88 16.61
C HIS A 47 -14.87 -9.21 16.02
N VAL A 48 -15.68 -8.18 15.75
CA VAL A 48 -17.00 -8.34 15.11
C VAL A 48 -16.88 -8.87 13.67
N ARG A 49 -15.79 -8.54 12.96
CA ARG A 49 -15.52 -9.11 11.63
C ARG A 49 -15.11 -10.58 11.69
N GLU A 50 -14.26 -10.91 12.67
CA GLU A 50 -13.74 -12.28 12.84
C GLU A 50 -14.83 -13.28 13.23
N ASP A 51 -15.89 -12.83 13.91
CA ASP A 51 -17.02 -13.65 14.33
C ASP A 51 -17.83 -14.24 13.15
N GLY A 52 -17.72 -13.65 11.95
CA GLY A 52 -18.32 -14.16 10.72
C GLY A 52 -19.87 -14.19 10.71
N THR A 53 -20.51 -13.75 11.78
CA THR A 53 -21.98 -13.72 11.93
C THR A 53 -22.58 -12.37 11.58
N THR A 54 -21.75 -11.34 11.46
CA THR A 54 -22.17 -9.96 11.23
C THR A 54 -22.51 -9.73 9.76
N PRO A 55 -23.71 -9.18 9.44
CA PRO A 55 -24.07 -8.89 8.05
C PRO A 55 -23.11 -7.90 7.36
N ASP A 56 -22.80 -8.13 6.08
CA ASP A 56 -21.88 -7.32 5.28
C ASP A 56 -22.19 -5.81 5.31
N LYS A 57 -23.47 -5.44 5.36
CA LYS A 57 -23.88 -4.03 5.45
C LYS A 57 -23.45 -3.35 6.75
N VAL A 58 -23.42 -4.11 7.85
CA VAL A 58 -22.96 -3.63 9.16
C VAL A 58 -21.45 -3.49 9.13
N ILE A 59 -20.75 -4.49 8.60
CA ILE A 59 -19.29 -4.43 8.41
C ILE A 59 -18.90 -3.21 7.55
N ALA A 60 -19.59 -2.99 6.42
CA ALA A 60 -19.33 -1.83 5.58
C ALA A 60 -19.63 -0.47 6.26
N ALA A 61 -20.55 -0.43 7.22
CA ALA A 61 -20.80 0.78 8.01
C ALA A 61 -19.71 1.00 9.08
N LEU A 62 -19.28 -0.07 9.73
CA LEU A 62 -18.16 -0.05 10.69
C LEU A 62 -16.85 0.35 10.01
N ASP A 63 -16.61 -0.11 8.78
CA ASP A 63 -15.46 0.28 7.97
C ASP A 63 -15.46 1.77 7.66
N ARG A 64 -16.60 2.32 7.25
CA ARG A 64 -16.74 3.76 7.02
C ARG A 64 -16.55 4.60 8.29
N PHE A 65 -16.87 4.06 9.45
CA PHE A 65 -16.57 4.70 10.72
C PHE A 65 -15.07 4.61 11.02
N ALA A 66 -14.49 3.42 10.92
CA ALA A 66 -13.07 3.17 11.11
C ALA A 66 -12.21 4.11 10.23
N ASP A 67 -12.59 4.30 8.97
CA ASP A 67 -11.90 5.17 8.02
C ASP A 67 -11.80 6.64 8.44
N LYS A 68 -12.67 7.09 9.34
CA LYS A 68 -12.69 8.47 9.83
C LYS A 68 -11.88 8.68 11.11
N THR A 69 -11.34 7.62 11.71
CA THR A 69 -10.62 7.72 12.98
C THR A 69 -9.17 8.16 12.77
N GLU A 70 -8.66 8.97 13.72
CA GLU A 70 -7.24 9.40 13.73
C GLU A 70 -6.29 8.23 14.03
N ALA A 71 -6.74 7.25 14.83
CA ALA A 71 -5.94 6.11 15.25
C ALA A 71 -5.48 5.21 14.09
N ILE A 72 -6.20 5.20 12.97
CA ILE A 72 -5.81 4.45 11.77
C ILE A 72 -4.63 5.09 11.05
N LYS A 73 -4.52 6.42 11.14
CA LYS A 73 -3.61 7.17 10.28
C LYS A 73 -2.14 7.00 10.61
N GLY A 74 -1.82 6.46 11.80
CA GLY A 74 -0.44 6.42 12.28
C GLY A 74 0.08 7.80 12.71
N ASP A 75 1.29 7.83 13.22
CA ASP A 75 1.92 9.06 13.67
C ASP A 75 2.43 9.88 12.49
N ILE A 76 2.20 11.20 12.56
CA ILE A 76 2.80 12.15 11.63
C ILE A 76 4.16 12.57 12.20
N VAL A 77 5.19 12.34 11.41
CA VAL A 77 6.56 12.73 11.75
C VAL A 77 6.90 14.05 11.07
N PRO A 78 7.33 15.08 11.81
CA PRO A 78 7.71 16.36 11.22
C PRO A 78 8.78 16.19 10.13
N ALA A 79 8.51 16.72 8.94
CA ALA A 79 9.39 16.62 7.79
C ALA A 79 9.20 17.82 6.86
N PRO A 80 10.22 18.21 6.07
CA PRO A 80 10.07 19.23 5.05
C PRO A 80 9.09 18.77 3.95
N LEU A 81 8.53 19.72 3.22
CA LEU A 81 7.67 19.41 2.07
C LEU A 81 8.48 18.59 1.03
N PRO A 82 7.93 17.47 0.54
CA PRO A 82 8.59 16.70 -0.53
C PRO A 82 8.80 17.52 -1.80
N ALA A 83 9.81 17.16 -2.58
CA ALA A 83 10.06 17.81 -3.87
C ALA A 83 8.87 17.64 -4.81
N GLU A 84 8.51 18.70 -5.51
CA GLU A 84 7.44 18.68 -6.50
C GLU A 84 7.72 17.65 -7.60
N ASN A 85 6.70 16.89 -7.98
CA ASN A 85 6.79 15.85 -9.01
C ASN A 85 7.75 14.68 -8.73
N ALA A 86 8.31 14.55 -7.53
CA ALA A 86 9.10 13.39 -7.16
C ALA A 86 8.26 12.10 -7.16
N PHE A 87 8.82 10.98 -7.64
CA PHE A 87 8.17 9.67 -7.55
C PHE A 87 8.34 9.02 -6.18
N ALA A 88 9.29 9.50 -5.39
CA ALA A 88 9.49 9.12 -4.00
C ALA A 88 9.74 10.37 -3.15
N PRO A 89 9.06 10.54 -2.02
CA PRO A 89 9.36 11.64 -1.12
C PRO A 89 10.73 11.40 -0.49
N TYR A 90 11.54 12.42 -0.40
CA TYR A 90 12.87 12.38 0.24
C TYR A 90 13.85 11.36 -0.37
N GLY A 91 13.76 11.16 -1.68
CA GLY A 91 14.63 10.29 -2.45
C GLY A 91 14.10 8.87 -2.61
N GLU A 92 14.56 8.24 -3.67
CA GLU A 92 14.28 6.85 -3.96
C GLU A 92 15.07 5.93 -3.04
N PRO A 93 14.64 4.66 -2.85
CA PRO A 93 15.34 3.74 -1.96
C PRO A 93 16.83 3.66 -2.32
N ALA A 94 17.69 4.01 -1.37
CA ALA A 94 19.12 3.85 -1.55
C ALA A 94 19.50 2.38 -1.43
N ASP A 95 20.52 1.95 -2.18
CA ASP A 95 20.97 0.57 -2.24
C ASP A 95 22.49 0.46 -2.20
N ARG A 96 22.97 -0.74 -1.84
CA ARG A 96 24.40 -1.09 -1.82
C ARG A 96 24.87 -1.86 -3.07
N TRP A 97 23.97 -2.17 -3.99
CA TRP A 97 24.29 -3.02 -5.14
C TRP A 97 24.62 -2.24 -6.40
N GLY A 98 24.39 -0.94 -6.43
CA GLY A 98 24.56 -0.11 -7.62
C GLY A 98 23.51 -0.46 -8.67
N LEU A 99 22.25 -0.44 -8.29
CA LEU A 99 21.15 -0.68 -9.20
C LEU A 99 21.12 0.31 -10.35
N LYS A 100 20.69 -0.13 -11.51
CA LYS A 100 20.45 0.76 -12.63
C LYS A 100 19.16 1.54 -12.40
N HIS A 101 19.27 2.86 -12.34
CA HIS A 101 18.12 3.73 -12.18
C HIS A 101 17.48 4.02 -13.54
N LEU A 102 16.23 3.60 -13.73
CA LEU A 102 15.46 3.76 -14.95
C LEU A 102 14.27 4.69 -14.67
N VAL A 103 14.32 5.90 -15.23
CA VAL A 103 13.24 6.89 -15.10
C VAL A 103 12.28 6.75 -16.28
N ASN A 104 10.98 6.69 -15.98
CA ASN A 104 9.88 6.68 -16.91
C ASN A 104 8.97 7.89 -16.67
N ARG A 105 7.97 8.13 -17.54
CA ARG A 105 7.08 9.29 -17.42
C ARG A 105 6.23 9.34 -16.16
N GLY A 106 5.88 8.17 -15.61
CA GLY A 106 5.00 8.09 -14.44
C GLY A 106 5.58 7.33 -13.25
N TYR A 107 6.81 6.82 -13.35
CA TYR A 107 7.46 6.05 -12.30
C TYR A 107 8.96 5.88 -12.56
N SER A 108 9.69 5.45 -11.55
CA SER A 108 11.10 5.06 -11.64
C SER A 108 11.32 3.63 -11.15
N VAL A 109 12.43 3.04 -11.54
CA VAL A 109 12.80 1.64 -11.22
C VAL A 109 14.27 1.56 -10.86
N GLY A 110 14.59 0.87 -9.77
CA GLY A 110 15.93 0.36 -9.49
C GLY A 110 16.06 -1.08 -10.01
N TYR A 111 16.79 -1.24 -11.11
CA TYR A 111 16.91 -2.52 -11.82
C TYR A 111 18.26 -3.19 -11.56
N ASP A 112 18.24 -4.48 -11.27
CA ASP A 112 19.45 -5.30 -11.10
C ASP A 112 19.70 -6.16 -12.35
N ASP A 113 20.68 -5.76 -13.17
CA ASP A 113 21.03 -6.51 -14.37
C ASP A 113 21.71 -7.88 -14.07
N ARG A 114 22.32 -8.05 -12.88
CA ARG A 114 22.95 -9.31 -12.44
C ARG A 114 21.91 -10.33 -11.98
N LEU A 115 20.83 -9.84 -11.36
CA LEU A 115 19.65 -10.61 -11.02
C LEU A 115 18.47 -10.03 -11.82
N PRO A 116 18.24 -10.47 -13.07
CA PRO A 116 17.36 -9.81 -14.05
C PRO A 116 15.96 -9.48 -13.50
N SER A 117 15.88 -8.42 -12.72
CA SER A 117 14.65 -8.02 -12.00
C SER A 117 14.72 -6.59 -11.51
N PRO A 118 13.59 -5.88 -11.49
CA PRO A 118 13.46 -4.68 -10.67
C PRO A 118 13.56 -5.06 -9.18
N ARG A 119 14.32 -4.27 -8.43
CA ARG A 119 14.40 -4.39 -6.97
C ARG A 119 13.41 -3.50 -6.28
N TRP A 120 13.06 -2.39 -6.92
CA TRP A 120 12.00 -1.49 -6.51
C TRP A 120 11.43 -0.72 -7.70
N SER A 121 10.22 -0.22 -7.53
CA SER A 121 9.62 0.82 -8.35
C SER A 121 9.02 1.88 -7.44
N SER A 122 9.12 3.15 -7.83
CA SER A 122 8.57 4.29 -7.10
C SER A 122 7.67 5.10 -8.03
N TYR A 123 6.48 5.46 -7.53
CA TYR A 123 5.53 6.26 -8.27
C TYR A 123 4.62 7.08 -7.34
N ARG A 124 4.01 8.12 -7.87
CA ARG A 124 3.06 8.97 -7.17
C ARG A 124 1.66 8.77 -7.74
N VAL A 125 0.65 8.73 -6.88
CA VAL A 125 -0.77 8.66 -7.25
C VAL A 125 -1.47 9.86 -6.66
N PHE A 126 -2.23 10.57 -7.49
CA PHE A 126 -2.90 11.83 -7.14
C PHE A 126 -4.29 11.90 -7.76
N PRO A 127 -5.16 12.86 -7.35
CA PRO A 127 -6.49 13.01 -7.91
C PRO A 127 -6.45 13.18 -9.43
N HIS A 128 -7.27 12.43 -10.14
CA HIS A 128 -7.30 12.42 -11.60
C HIS A 128 -8.75 12.47 -12.10
N GLN A 129 -8.92 13.01 -13.30
CA GLN A 129 -10.22 13.05 -13.99
C GLN A 129 -10.27 12.05 -15.15
N GLY A 130 -9.16 11.33 -15.41
CA GLY A 130 -9.05 10.36 -16.49
C GLY A 130 -9.82 9.07 -16.21
N GLY A 131 -10.47 8.54 -17.24
CA GLY A 131 -11.05 7.21 -17.21
C GLY A 131 -10.01 6.13 -17.52
N ARG A 132 -10.44 4.86 -17.40
CA ARG A 132 -9.59 3.71 -17.74
C ARG A 132 -9.24 3.72 -19.23
N LEU A 133 -7.96 3.72 -19.54
CA LEU A 133 -7.46 3.61 -20.91
C LEU A 133 -7.38 2.15 -21.36
N PRO A 134 -7.47 1.88 -22.68
CA PRO A 134 -7.24 0.56 -23.25
C PRO A 134 -5.84 0.04 -22.86
N ARG A 135 -5.77 -1.22 -22.48
CA ARG A 135 -4.51 -1.84 -22.11
C ARG A 135 -3.62 -2.06 -23.34
N PRO A 136 -2.32 -1.76 -23.32
CA PRO A 136 -1.38 -2.14 -24.35
C PRO A 136 -1.45 -3.65 -24.69
N PRO A 137 -1.32 -4.06 -25.96
CA PRO A 137 -1.56 -5.43 -26.40
C PRO A 137 -0.46 -6.40 -25.95
N THR A 138 0.72 -5.93 -25.65
CA THR A 138 1.89 -6.76 -25.32
C THR A 138 2.83 -6.09 -24.31
N PHE A 139 3.78 -6.84 -23.81
CA PHE A 139 4.90 -6.35 -23.03
C PHE A 139 6.12 -6.15 -23.93
N TYR A 140 7.03 -5.28 -23.52
CA TYR A 140 8.18 -4.86 -24.30
C TYR A 140 9.48 -5.12 -23.55
N VAL A 141 10.52 -5.51 -24.30
CA VAL A 141 11.89 -5.52 -23.78
C VAL A 141 12.30 -4.10 -23.45
N ASP A 142 12.92 -3.89 -22.30
CA ASP A 142 13.55 -2.61 -21.99
C ASP A 142 15.00 -2.61 -22.50
N GLU A 143 15.22 -1.91 -23.60
CA GLU A 143 16.53 -1.84 -24.24
C GLU A 143 17.59 -1.14 -23.39
N ARG A 144 17.18 -0.45 -22.34
CA ARG A 144 18.08 0.17 -21.37
C ARG A 144 18.72 -0.84 -20.43
N THR A 145 18.14 -2.06 -20.25
CA THR A 145 18.72 -3.11 -19.41
C THR A 145 19.72 -3.96 -20.20
N GLN A 146 20.76 -4.46 -19.53
CA GLN A 146 21.68 -5.44 -20.14
C GLN A 146 21.03 -6.83 -20.21
N ALA A 147 20.20 -7.14 -19.22
CA ALA A 147 19.53 -8.44 -19.14
C ALA A 147 18.51 -8.66 -20.27
N ARG A 148 17.88 -7.62 -20.80
CA ARG A 148 16.93 -7.69 -21.93
C ARG A 148 15.93 -8.83 -21.79
N VAL A 149 15.25 -8.88 -20.64
CA VAL A 149 14.21 -9.89 -20.39
C VAL A 149 13.12 -9.79 -21.45
N SER A 150 12.66 -10.91 -21.97
CA SER A 150 11.67 -11.00 -23.04
C SER A 150 10.36 -11.63 -22.57
N THR A 151 9.26 -11.37 -23.32
CA THR A 151 7.95 -11.97 -23.03
C THR A 151 7.95 -13.49 -23.17
N ALA A 152 8.82 -14.04 -24.01
CA ALA A 152 8.94 -15.48 -24.23
C ALA A 152 9.35 -16.21 -22.93
N GLU A 153 10.16 -15.58 -22.09
CA GLU A 153 10.62 -16.15 -20.83
C GLU A 153 9.50 -16.35 -19.80
N TYR A 154 8.39 -15.59 -19.92
CA TYR A 154 7.20 -15.77 -19.08
C TYR A 154 6.16 -16.73 -19.67
N THR A 155 6.32 -17.11 -20.95
CA THR A 155 5.30 -17.91 -21.63
C THR A 155 5.28 -19.32 -21.06
N ARG A 156 4.11 -19.79 -20.61
CA ARG A 156 3.89 -21.10 -19.97
C ARG A 156 4.73 -21.33 -18.72
N SER A 157 5.13 -20.27 -18.04
CA SER A 157 5.95 -20.35 -16.82
C SER A 157 5.14 -20.71 -15.57
N GLY A 158 3.83 -20.59 -15.59
CA GLY A 158 2.98 -20.69 -14.41
C GLY A 158 2.85 -19.40 -13.61
N TYR A 159 3.54 -18.32 -14.03
CA TYR A 159 3.50 -17.02 -13.39
C TYR A 159 2.87 -15.96 -14.31
N ASP A 160 2.16 -15.04 -13.70
CA ASP A 160 1.73 -13.80 -14.35
C ASP A 160 2.91 -12.84 -14.52
N ARG A 161 2.78 -11.92 -15.45
CA ARG A 161 3.66 -10.74 -15.58
C ARG A 161 3.17 -9.67 -14.62
N GLY A 162 3.60 -9.76 -13.35
CA GLY A 162 3.19 -8.86 -12.28
C GLY A 162 3.86 -7.49 -12.42
N HIS A 163 3.05 -6.42 -12.45
CA HIS A 163 3.55 -5.05 -12.47
C HIS A 163 3.99 -4.63 -11.08
N LEU A 164 5.09 -3.87 -10.97
CA LEU A 164 5.42 -3.10 -9.77
C LEU A 164 4.74 -1.73 -9.81
N ALA A 165 5.03 -0.87 -10.79
CA ALA A 165 4.21 0.31 -11.06
C ALA A 165 2.96 -0.11 -11.84
N PRO A 166 1.74 0.03 -11.27
CA PRO A 166 0.54 -0.57 -11.81
C PRO A 166 0.01 0.18 -13.04
N ASN A 167 -0.33 -0.58 -14.07
CA ASN A 167 -0.88 -0.05 -15.32
C ASN A 167 -2.05 0.93 -15.12
N TYR A 168 -2.99 0.62 -14.21
CA TYR A 168 -4.18 1.45 -14.04
C TYR A 168 -3.83 2.79 -13.38
N ALA A 169 -3.11 2.79 -12.25
CA ALA A 169 -2.74 4.03 -11.55
C ALA A 169 -1.94 4.96 -12.46
N ILE A 170 -0.93 4.40 -13.14
CA ILE A 170 -0.09 5.20 -14.03
C ILE A 170 -0.91 5.74 -15.21
N SER A 171 -1.82 4.96 -15.78
CA SER A 171 -2.63 5.41 -16.91
C SER A 171 -3.53 6.59 -16.57
N VAL A 172 -4.17 6.57 -15.39
CA VAL A 172 -5.13 7.62 -15.00
C VAL A 172 -4.45 8.89 -14.50
N CYS A 173 -3.24 8.77 -13.90
CA CYS A 173 -2.49 9.91 -13.40
C CYS A 173 -1.61 10.56 -14.48
N TYR A 174 -1.03 9.78 -15.40
CA TYR A 174 0.02 10.25 -16.32
C TYR A 174 -0.29 10.04 -17.80
N GLY A 175 -1.39 9.37 -18.14
CA GLY A 175 -1.86 9.19 -19.52
C GLY A 175 -1.26 7.99 -20.26
N ALA A 176 -1.56 7.90 -21.55
CA ALA A 176 -1.34 6.71 -22.37
C ALA A 176 0.14 6.35 -22.59
N GLU A 177 1.00 7.34 -22.77
CA GLU A 177 2.43 7.09 -23.00
C GLU A 177 3.11 6.54 -21.74
N ALA A 178 2.79 7.09 -20.56
CA ALA A 178 3.26 6.55 -19.30
C ALA A 178 2.70 5.14 -19.03
N GLN A 179 1.41 4.90 -19.37
CA GLN A 179 0.82 3.59 -19.31
C GLN A 179 1.60 2.56 -20.14
N LYS A 180 1.96 2.91 -21.38
CA LYS A 180 2.73 2.02 -22.25
C LYS A 180 4.08 1.64 -21.64
N GLU A 181 4.74 2.57 -20.97
CA GLU A 181 6.01 2.30 -20.29
C GLU A 181 5.86 1.30 -19.15
N THR A 182 4.69 1.19 -18.48
CA THR A 182 4.48 0.17 -17.44
C THR A 182 4.59 -1.27 -17.97
N PHE A 183 4.46 -1.48 -19.28
CA PHE A 183 4.62 -2.77 -19.95
C PHE A 183 6.06 -3.10 -20.34
N LEU A 184 7.03 -2.25 -20.01
CA LEU A 184 8.44 -2.61 -20.08
C LEU A 184 8.76 -3.71 -19.07
N LEU A 185 9.47 -4.75 -19.51
CA LEU A 185 9.78 -5.90 -18.66
C LEU A 185 10.75 -5.57 -17.52
N SER A 186 11.34 -4.39 -17.51
CA SER A 186 12.05 -3.81 -16.35
C SER A 186 11.14 -3.42 -15.19
N ASN A 187 9.81 -3.37 -15.38
CA ASN A 187 8.79 -3.12 -14.36
C ASN A 187 8.07 -4.41 -13.91
N ILE A 188 8.47 -5.57 -14.42
CA ILE A 188 7.71 -6.82 -14.32
C ILE A 188 8.48 -7.85 -13.52
N VAL A 189 7.76 -8.55 -12.64
CA VAL A 189 8.25 -9.67 -11.84
C VAL A 189 7.33 -10.89 -11.97
N PRO A 190 7.83 -12.14 -11.83
CA PRO A 190 6.99 -13.32 -11.75
C PRO A 190 6.05 -13.23 -10.53
N GLN A 191 4.75 -13.32 -10.77
CA GLN A 191 3.74 -13.23 -9.72
C GLN A 191 2.70 -14.34 -9.88
N LEU A 192 2.35 -15.04 -8.80
CA LEU A 192 1.27 -16.02 -8.81
C LEU A 192 -0.06 -15.34 -9.14
N HIS A 193 -0.85 -15.96 -9.99
CA HIS A 193 -2.15 -15.41 -10.42
C HIS A 193 -3.06 -15.09 -9.24
N ALA A 194 -3.11 -15.97 -8.23
CA ALA A 194 -3.90 -15.74 -7.03
C ALA A 194 -3.53 -14.45 -6.29
N LEU A 195 -2.23 -14.12 -6.22
CA LEU A 195 -1.77 -12.87 -5.64
C LEU A 195 -2.07 -11.68 -6.56
N ASN A 196 -1.64 -11.75 -7.81
CA ASN A 196 -1.73 -10.67 -8.79
C ASN A 196 -3.18 -10.22 -9.05
N ALA A 197 -4.11 -11.17 -9.19
CA ALA A 197 -5.54 -10.90 -9.41
C ALA A 197 -6.36 -10.77 -8.11
N GLY A 198 -5.77 -11.10 -6.95
CA GLY A 198 -6.39 -11.09 -5.63
C GLY A 198 -5.88 -9.95 -4.75
N LEU A 199 -5.23 -10.29 -3.63
CA LEU A 199 -4.84 -9.35 -2.58
C LEU A 199 -3.99 -8.18 -3.09
N TRP A 200 -3.08 -8.40 -4.03
CA TRP A 200 -2.25 -7.33 -4.60
C TRP A 200 -3.09 -6.29 -5.33
N LYS A 201 -4.01 -6.75 -6.18
CA LYS A 201 -5.00 -5.88 -6.84
C LYS A 201 -5.88 -5.12 -5.84
N ASP A 202 -6.24 -5.74 -4.71
CA ASP A 202 -7.06 -5.09 -3.68
C ASP A 202 -6.30 -3.94 -3.02
N ILE A 203 -4.98 -4.09 -2.77
CA ILE A 203 -4.12 -3.01 -2.27
C ILE A 203 -4.03 -1.88 -3.29
N GLU A 204 -3.76 -2.18 -4.56
CA GLU A 204 -3.67 -1.17 -5.63
C GLU A 204 -4.99 -0.40 -5.80
N ALA A 205 -6.13 -1.09 -5.75
CA ALA A 205 -7.45 -0.46 -5.81
C ALA A 205 -7.71 0.45 -4.61
N ARG A 206 -7.28 0.05 -3.40
CA ARG A 206 -7.40 0.85 -2.20
C ARG A 206 -6.58 2.14 -2.28
N ILE A 207 -5.39 2.10 -2.85
CA ILE A 207 -4.55 3.29 -3.06
C ILE A 207 -5.32 4.32 -3.91
N ILE A 208 -5.84 3.91 -5.05
CA ILE A 208 -6.48 4.83 -6.00
C ILE A 208 -7.83 5.34 -5.49
N HIS A 209 -8.67 4.43 -4.96
CA HIS A 209 -10.07 4.75 -4.65
C HIS A 209 -10.31 5.19 -3.21
N ARG A 210 -9.31 5.03 -2.29
CA ARG A 210 -9.46 5.42 -0.89
C ARG A 210 -8.35 6.35 -0.42
N TYR A 211 -7.08 5.99 -0.64
CA TYR A 211 -5.98 6.79 -0.09
C TYR A 211 -5.86 8.12 -0.80
N VAL A 212 -5.99 8.13 -2.13
CA VAL A 212 -6.00 9.39 -2.91
C VAL A 212 -7.21 10.26 -2.57
N GLU A 213 -8.41 9.67 -2.42
CA GLU A 213 -9.59 10.41 -2.00
C GLU A 213 -9.41 11.04 -0.60
N ARG A 214 -8.73 10.32 0.30
CA ARG A 214 -8.57 10.71 1.70
C ARG A 214 -7.43 11.70 1.92
N TYR A 215 -6.32 11.53 1.22
CA TYR A 215 -5.05 12.23 1.47
C TYR A 215 -4.65 13.20 0.35
N GLY A 216 -5.38 13.23 -0.76
CA GLY A 216 -5.06 14.01 -1.94
C GLY A 216 -4.02 13.31 -2.81
N GLU A 217 -2.80 13.12 -2.33
CA GLU A 217 -1.78 12.38 -3.06
C GLU A 217 -1.01 11.43 -2.13
N VAL A 218 -0.50 10.36 -2.72
CA VAL A 218 0.35 9.39 -2.02
C VAL A 218 1.52 8.98 -2.90
N TRP A 219 2.64 8.69 -2.26
CA TRP A 219 3.81 8.07 -2.89
C TRP A 219 3.84 6.59 -2.56
N VAL A 220 4.15 5.78 -3.54
CA VAL A 220 4.22 4.33 -3.41
C VAL A 220 5.59 3.85 -3.84
N GLN A 221 6.25 3.11 -2.97
CA GLN A 221 7.47 2.38 -3.25
C GLN A 221 7.16 0.90 -3.08
N VAL A 222 7.56 0.07 -4.03
CA VAL A 222 7.13 -1.32 -4.12
C VAL A 222 8.22 -2.20 -4.71
N GLY A 223 8.32 -3.43 -4.26
CA GLY A 223 9.29 -4.35 -4.82
C GLY A 223 9.18 -5.79 -4.34
N PRO A 224 9.98 -6.68 -4.93
CA PRO A 224 10.07 -8.08 -4.54
C PRO A 224 11.02 -8.29 -3.34
N ILE A 225 10.82 -9.40 -2.63
CA ILE A 225 11.77 -9.96 -1.67
C ILE A 225 12.26 -11.31 -2.19
N TYR A 226 13.56 -11.50 -2.13
CA TYR A 226 14.26 -12.75 -2.38
C TYR A 226 14.96 -13.17 -1.09
N SER A 227 14.33 -14.07 -0.32
CA SER A 227 14.80 -14.50 1.00
C SER A 227 15.79 -15.66 0.93
N GLN A 228 15.88 -16.33 -0.22
CA GLN A 228 16.81 -17.44 -0.45
C GLN A 228 18.05 -16.97 -1.21
N GLU A 229 19.21 -17.54 -0.88
CA GLU A 229 20.47 -17.30 -1.56
C GLU A 229 21.05 -18.63 -2.06
N PRO A 230 21.04 -18.95 -3.36
CA PRO A 230 20.50 -18.17 -4.46
C PRO A 230 18.95 -18.20 -4.50
N PRO A 231 18.31 -17.18 -5.08
CA PRO A 231 16.86 -17.13 -5.17
C PRO A 231 16.32 -18.21 -6.11
N ARG A 232 15.07 -18.64 -5.88
CA ARG A 232 14.34 -19.49 -6.83
C ARG A 232 14.27 -18.77 -8.18
N LYS A 233 14.29 -19.53 -9.27
CA LYS A 233 14.30 -18.94 -10.63
C LYS A 233 13.28 -19.63 -11.55
N MET A 234 12.73 -18.82 -12.42
CA MET A 234 11.99 -19.17 -13.62
C MET A 234 12.94 -18.94 -14.81
N GLY A 235 13.60 -20.00 -15.29
CA GLY A 235 14.75 -19.83 -16.19
C GLY A 235 15.85 -19.02 -15.53
N ARG A 236 16.17 -17.83 -16.05
CA ARG A 236 17.16 -16.93 -15.42
C ARG A 236 16.52 -15.84 -14.54
N ILE A 237 15.19 -15.67 -14.62
CA ILE A 237 14.45 -14.64 -13.89
C ILE A 237 14.19 -15.12 -12.45
N PRO A 238 14.53 -14.33 -11.43
CA PRO A 238 14.28 -14.71 -10.06
C PRO A 238 12.78 -14.67 -9.74
N VAL A 239 12.31 -15.61 -8.92
CA VAL A 239 10.94 -15.67 -8.43
C VAL A 239 10.92 -15.14 -7.00
N PRO A 240 10.17 -14.08 -6.70
CA PRO A 240 10.07 -13.54 -5.35
C PRO A 240 9.48 -14.53 -4.35
N ASP A 241 9.88 -14.42 -3.08
CA ASP A 241 9.25 -15.14 -1.95
C ASP A 241 8.16 -14.31 -1.29
N ALA A 242 8.24 -12.99 -1.43
CA ALA A 242 7.25 -12.02 -0.95
C ALA A 242 7.33 -10.74 -1.77
N PHE A 243 6.34 -9.87 -1.55
CA PHE A 243 6.33 -8.51 -2.06
C PHE A 243 6.18 -7.53 -0.91
N TRP A 244 6.81 -6.38 -1.03
CA TRP A 244 6.66 -5.29 -0.10
C TRP A 244 6.08 -4.06 -0.78
N MET A 245 5.42 -3.21 -0.02
CA MET A 245 4.92 -1.93 -0.47
C MET A 245 5.00 -0.93 0.69
N VAL A 246 5.61 0.21 0.46
CA VAL A 246 5.64 1.37 1.36
C VAL A 246 4.81 2.47 0.72
N ILE A 247 3.80 2.96 1.44
CA ILE A 247 2.92 4.03 0.99
C ILE A 247 3.09 5.17 1.97
N SER A 248 3.33 6.37 1.47
CA SER A 248 3.49 7.57 2.28
C SER A 248 2.62 8.71 1.76
N GLU A 249 2.24 9.61 2.66
CA GLU A 249 1.53 10.84 2.36
C GLU A 249 2.09 12.00 3.20
N TYR A 250 1.94 13.22 2.74
CA TYR A 250 2.37 14.42 3.44
C TYR A 250 1.18 15.20 3.97
N GLU A 251 1.10 15.35 5.29
CA GLU A 251 0.04 16.10 5.97
C GLU A 251 0.42 17.59 6.05
N HIS A 252 -0.16 18.38 5.17
CA HIS A 252 0.15 19.80 5.04
C HIS A 252 -0.17 20.63 6.30
N GLN A 253 -1.24 20.30 7.02
CA GLN A 253 -1.65 21.06 8.22
C GLN A 253 -0.69 20.85 9.40
N GLN A 254 -0.01 19.70 9.45
CA GLN A 254 0.93 19.34 10.51
C GLN A 254 2.39 19.39 10.06
N ASN A 255 2.65 19.77 8.81
CA ASN A 255 3.99 19.82 8.21
C ASN A 255 4.79 18.54 8.46
N GLY A 256 4.24 17.42 8.08
CA GLY A 256 4.89 16.14 8.34
C GLY A 256 4.45 15.02 7.41
N ILE A 257 5.18 13.93 7.46
CA ILE A 257 4.92 12.71 6.70
C ILE A 257 4.45 11.59 7.61
N ARG A 258 3.63 10.71 7.09
CA ARG A 258 3.38 9.38 7.66
C ARG A 258 3.49 8.34 6.57
N ALA A 259 3.74 7.11 6.97
CA ALA A 259 3.88 6.00 6.05
C ALA A 259 3.27 4.72 6.62
N ILE A 260 2.88 3.83 5.72
CA ILE A 260 2.47 2.48 6.04
C ILE A 260 3.24 1.51 5.15
N ALA A 261 3.61 0.37 5.70
CA ALA A 261 4.31 -0.65 4.97
C ALA A 261 3.59 -2.00 5.04
N PHE A 262 3.53 -2.69 3.92
CA PHE A 262 2.96 -4.03 3.77
C PHE A 262 4.05 -5.01 3.35
N LEU A 263 3.98 -6.21 3.95
CA LEU A 263 4.78 -7.37 3.55
C LEU A 263 3.84 -8.52 3.23
N VAL A 264 3.75 -8.87 1.96
CA VAL A 264 2.78 -9.84 1.43
C VAL A 264 3.51 -11.07 0.91
N PRO A 265 3.35 -12.26 1.53
CA PRO A 265 3.96 -13.49 1.05
C PRO A 265 3.50 -13.85 -0.36
N HIS A 266 4.37 -14.47 -1.15
CA HIS A 266 4.06 -14.92 -2.51
C HIS A 266 3.48 -16.34 -2.48
N GLU A 267 2.19 -16.46 -2.14
CA GLU A 267 1.49 -17.73 -1.92
C GLU A 267 0.24 -17.87 -2.80
N GLU A 268 -0.21 -19.11 -3.05
CA GLU A 268 -1.41 -19.38 -3.85
C GLU A 268 -2.71 -19.22 -3.04
N LYS A 269 -2.65 -19.37 -1.71
CA LYS A 269 -3.82 -19.31 -0.83
C LYS A 269 -3.60 -18.27 0.26
N TRP A 270 -4.48 -17.31 0.30
CA TRP A 270 -4.54 -16.29 1.34
C TRP A 270 -5.46 -16.79 2.45
N ARG A 271 -4.92 -16.88 3.67
CA ARG A 271 -5.70 -17.22 4.86
C ARG A 271 -6.67 -16.10 5.23
N ASP A 272 -6.29 -14.88 4.86
CA ASP A 272 -7.03 -13.69 5.20
C ASP A 272 -6.81 -12.59 4.15
N ARG A 273 -7.88 -11.83 3.87
CA ARG A 273 -7.83 -10.64 3.02
C ARG A 273 -7.76 -9.33 3.81
N GLU A 274 -7.70 -9.41 5.12
CA GLU A 274 -7.57 -8.24 5.96
C GLU A 274 -6.15 -7.68 5.86
N LEU A 275 -6.02 -6.49 5.27
CA LEU A 275 -4.73 -5.87 4.98
C LEU A 275 -3.93 -5.53 6.23
N THR A 276 -4.58 -5.27 7.36
CA THR A 276 -3.91 -4.97 8.63
C THR A 276 -2.94 -6.07 9.06
N ARG A 277 -3.22 -7.32 8.72
CA ARG A 277 -2.35 -8.46 9.05
C ARG A 277 -1.03 -8.49 8.29
N TYR A 278 -0.94 -7.74 7.21
CA TYR A 278 0.27 -7.62 6.40
C TYR A 278 1.06 -6.33 6.70
N VAL A 279 0.57 -5.51 7.64
CA VAL A 279 1.26 -4.29 8.04
C VAL A 279 2.52 -4.66 8.83
N VAL A 280 3.63 -4.07 8.43
CA VAL A 280 4.94 -4.22 9.09
C VAL A 280 5.60 -2.86 9.24
N SER A 281 6.69 -2.78 10.02
CA SER A 281 7.53 -1.59 10.02
C SER A 281 8.35 -1.47 8.73
N ILE A 282 8.66 -0.25 8.31
CA ILE A 282 9.55 -0.01 7.17
C ILE A 282 10.92 -0.62 7.46
N ARG A 283 11.42 -0.48 8.69
CA ARG A 283 12.66 -1.10 9.15
C ARG A 283 12.72 -2.62 8.92
N LYS A 284 11.57 -3.30 9.04
CA LYS A 284 11.48 -4.73 8.71
C LYS A 284 11.74 -4.97 7.22
N ILE A 285 11.17 -4.13 6.34
CA ILE A 285 11.41 -4.23 4.89
C ILE A 285 12.89 -3.97 4.57
N GLU A 286 13.49 -2.94 5.15
CA GLU A 286 14.92 -2.63 4.99
C GLU A 286 15.81 -3.80 5.38
N SER A 287 15.51 -4.44 6.52
CA SER A 287 16.27 -5.61 6.99
C SER A 287 16.21 -6.80 6.03
N LEU A 288 15.12 -6.94 5.28
CA LEU A 288 14.91 -8.03 4.33
C LEU A 288 15.46 -7.71 2.93
N THR A 289 15.44 -6.44 2.56
CA THR A 289 15.80 -6.00 1.20
C THR A 289 17.20 -5.39 1.12
N GLY A 290 17.74 -4.87 2.21
CA GLY A 290 18.97 -4.08 2.23
C GLY A 290 18.84 -2.73 1.52
N LEU A 291 17.62 -2.27 1.28
CA LEU A 291 17.30 -0.91 0.84
C LEU A 291 17.25 0.01 2.06
N ASP A 292 17.45 1.31 1.83
CA ASP A 292 17.30 2.39 2.82
C ASP A 292 16.25 3.37 2.28
N PHE A 293 15.14 3.53 3.03
CA PHE A 293 14.03 4.37 2.60
C PHE A 293 14.21 5.80 3.12
N PHE A 294 13.63 6.76 2.40
CA PHE A 294 13.68 8.19 2.74
C PHE A 294 15.09 8.74 3.02
N PRO A 295 16.11 8.39 2.20
CA PRO A 295 17.52 8.63 2.52
C PRO A 295 17.89 10.11 2.64
N GLN A 296 17.04 11.03 2.21
CA GLN A 296 17.24 12.49 2.34
C GLN A 296 16.68 13.06 3.65
N LEU A 297 15.96 12.27 4.45
CA LEU A 297 15.52 12.70 5.78
C LEU A 297 16.66 12.55 6.79
N PRO A 298 16.69 13.40 7.84
CA PRO A 298 17.58 13.17 8.97
C PRO A 298 17.34 11.81 9.62
N VAL A 299 18.40 11.12 10.04
CA VAL A 299 18.32 9.77 10.66
C VAL A 299 17.32 9.69 11.81
N ALA A 300 17.22 10.73 12.64
CA ALA A 300 16.24 10.77 13.73
C ALA A 300 14.79 10.74 13.22
N THR A 301 14.51 11.44 12.12
CA THR A 301 13.19 11.46 11.45
C THR A 301 12.91 10.11 10.79
N GLN A 302 13.89 9.53 10.09
CA GLN A 302 13.77 8.18 9.53
C GLN A 302 13.40 7.17 10.61
N ASN A 303 14.14 7.15 11.74
CA ASN A 303 13.88 6.23 12.84
C ASN A 303 12.46 6.37 13.41
N GLN A 304 11.95 7.59 13.54
CA GLN A 304 10.56 7.80 13.99
C GLN A 304 9.53 7.24 13.01
N LEU A 305 9.77 7.37 11.71
CA LEU A 305 8.87 6.93 10.65
C LEU A 305 8.91 5.42 10.43
N GLU A 306 10.08 4.79 10.63
CA GLU A 306 10.37 3.44 10.12
C GLU A 306 10.37 2.35 11.18
N LEU A 307 10.64 2.68 12.46
CA LEU A 307 10.83 1.67 13.51
C LEU A 307 9.55 0.91 13.87
N ASN A 308 8.43 1.60 13.88
CA ASN A 308 7.15 1.02 14.27
C ASN A 308 6.23 0.81 13.06
N PRO A 309 5.47 -0.30 13.04
CA PRO A 309 4.42 -0.45 12.03
C PRO A 309 3.30 0.55 12.29
N ALA A 310 2.61 0.98 11.24
CA ALA A 310 1.34 1.67 11.38
C ALA A 310 0.37 0.76 12.18
N PRO A 311 -0.51 1.32 13.01
CA PRO A 311 -1.38 0.51 13.87
C PRO A 311 -2.37 -0.35 13.06
N ARG A 312 -2.72 0.09 11.86
CA ARG A 312 -3.63 -0.62 10.93
C ARG A 312 -3.38 -0.23 9.49
N ALA A 313 -3.99 -0.99 8.56
CA ALA A 313 -4.13 -0.57 7.17
C ALA A 313 -5.05 0.66 7.10
N TRP A 314 -4.63 1.66 6.32
CA TRP A 314 -5.34 2.94 6.15
C TRP A 314 -6.69 2.79 5.44
#